data_ecae3e96cc8223c26c4386ad04221b2c
#
_entry.id   ecae3e96cc8223c26c4386ad04221b2c
#
_cell.length_a   1.000
_cell.length_b   1.000
_cell.length_c   1.000
_cell.angle_alpha   90.00
_cell.angle_beta   90.00
_cell.angle_gamma   90.00
#
_symmetry.space_group_name_H-M   'P 1'
#
loop_
_entity.id
_entity.type
_entity.pdbx_description
1 polymer ?
#
loop_
_entity_poly.entity_id
_entity_poly.type
_entity_poly.pdbx_seq_one_letter_code
_entity_poly.pdbx_strand_id
1 'polypeptide(L)'
;MPPVYKDPKTGTSLLDEYQDYKEPEDDSTLDFVTNTLRQNSTTKSLLSTFRGFVSFRNNLNKILATPYLRNEYHIHATKTEEGWIRLDVVKTPDPLDDRSRRFMYMGRRFEEICTKHPPDTQQNDDEAGSSMEKHREHCVVVRAKIGDHEMLLGAEIDCIGPRRREEEGEEATRDDGENVWIELKTSVYQESERQRISFQKYKLLKFWIQSYLVGVPLIKCGFRKDHILKEVC
;
A
#
# COMPACT_ATOMS: atom_id res chain seq x y z
N MET A 1 6.85 -12.19 -7.61
CA MET A 1 5.95 -12.63 -6.50
C MET A 1 6.07 -11.59 -5.39
N PRO A 2 4.98 -11.16 -4.73
CA PRO A 2 5.07 -10.24 -3.61
C PRO A 2 5.89 -10.85 -2.46
N PRO A 3 6.47 -10.00 -1.58
CA PRO A 3 7.15 -10.47 -0.38
C PRO A 3 6.22 -11.26 0.53
N VAL A 4 6.78 -12.15 1.35
CA VAL A 4 5.99 -12.95 2.32
C VAL A 4 6.05 -12.29 3.69
N TYR A 5 4.91 -12.19 4.37
CA TYR A 5 4.79 -11.65 5.72
C TYR A 5 5.58 -12.50 6.74
N LYS A 6 6.25 -11.80 7.66
CA LYS A 6 6.81 -12.36 8.90
C LYS A 6 6.46 -11.47 10.08
N ASP A 7 6.21 -12.05 11.24
CA ASP A 7 5.97 -11.26 12.46
C ASP A 7 7.25 -10.51 12.87
N PRO A 8 7.20 -9.17 13.00
CA PRO A 8 8.35 -8.39 13.43
C PRO A 8 8.54 -8.50 14.94
N LYS A 9 9.77 -8.28 15.39
CA LYS A 9 10.09 -8.27 16.81
C LYS A 9 9.66 -6.94 17.44
N THR A 10 8.84 -6.98 18.51
CA THR A 10 8.54 -5.80 19.34
C THR A 10 9.80 -5.27 20.02
N GLY A 11 9.84 -3.95 20.29
CA GLY A 11 11.03 -3.29 20.78
C GLY A 11 12.00 -2.83 19.69
N THR A 12 11.77 -3.20 18.42
CA THR A 12 12.59 -2.73 17.29
C THR A 12 12.39 -1.23 17.07
N SER A 13 13.48 -0.51 16.83
CA SER A 13 13.43 0.89 16.41
C SER A 13 13.08 0.99 14.92
N LEU A 14 12.13 1.84 14.59
CA LEU A 14 11.75 2.16 13.22
C LEU A 14 12.54 3.34 12.63
N LEU A 15 13.50 3.89 13.39
CA LEU A 15 14.40 4.94 12.92
C LEU A 15 15.86 4.50 12.81
N ASP A 16 16.14 3.19 12.97
CA ASP A 16 17.48 2.68 12.72
C ASP A 16 17.87 2.99 11.25
N GLU A 17 19.10 3.47 11.05
CA GLU A 17 19.64 3.85 9.74
C GLU A 17 18.95 5.05 9.05
N TYR A 18 18.08 5.81 9.75
CA TYR A 18 17.38 6.97 9.17
C TYR A 18 18.32 8.04 8.61
N GLN A 19 19.51 8.23 9.20
CA GLN A 19 20.45 9.28 8.78
C GLN A 19 20.98 9.06 7.37
N ASP A 20 21.03 7.82 6.90
CA ASP A 20 21.50 7.42 5.58
C ASP A 20 20.36 7.33 4.54
N TYR A 21 19.11 7.60 4.98
CA TYR A 21 17.95 7.47 4.13
C TYR A 21 17.89 8.56 3.06
N LYS A 22 17.85 8.11 1.83
CA LYS A 22 17.52 8.91 0.66
C LYS A 22 16.11 8.57 0.21
N GLU A 23 15.28 9.60 0.04
CA GLU A 23 13.95 9.43 -0.49
C GLU A 23 14.03 8.95 -1.95
N PRO A 24 13.42 7.80 -2.29
CA PRO A 24 13.41 7.34 -3.68
C PRO A 24 12.62 8.31 -4.55
N GLU A 25 13.08 8.47 -5.79
CA GLU A 25 12.35 9.23 -6.79
C GLU A 25 11.00 8.53 -7.09
N ASP A 26 9.91 9.28 -7.04
CA ASP A 26 8.58 8.76 -7.39
C ASP A 26 8.38 8.86 -8.92
N ASP A 27 8.86 7.85 -9.63
CA ASP A 27 8.69 7.70 -11.07
C ASP A 27 7.35 7.03 -11.45
N SER A 28 6.49 6.77 -10.47
CA SER A 28 5.21 6.10 -10.70
C SER A 28 4.29 7.00 -11.53
N THR A 29 4.16 6.69 -12.80
CA THR A 29 3.20 7.32 -13.70
C THR A 29 2.12 6.32 -14.08
N LEU A 30 0.91 6.81 -14.37
CA LEU A 30 -0.17 5.93 -14.85
C LEU A 30 0.17 5.28 -16.20
N ASP A 31 1.16 5.81 -16.92
CA ASP A 31 1.69 5.21 -18.14
C ASP A 31 2.32 3.83 -17.88
N PHE A 32 2.93 3.63 -16.70
CA PHE A 32 3.42 2.31 -16.30
C PHE A 32 2.26 1.28 -16.27
N VAL A 33 1.14 1.61 -15.65
CA VAL A 33 -0.04 0.75 -15.58
C VAL A 33 -0.57 0.41 -16.98
N THR A 34 -0.75 1.44 -17.82
CA THR A 34 -1.30 1.27 -19.16
C THR A 34 -0.34 0.53 -20.10
N ASN A 35 0.96 0.78 -19.99
CA ASN A 35 1.98 0.08 -20.77
C ASN A 35 2.08 -1.40 -20.38
N THR A 36 2.03 -1.71 -19.08
CA THR A 36 1.99 -3.09 -18.58
C THR A 36 0.78 -3.84 -19.14
N LEU A 37 -0.40 -3.20 -19.15
CA LEU A 37 -1.61 -3.79 -19.72
C LEU A 37 -1.52 -3.98 -21.26
N ARG A 38 -0.81 -3.12 -21.98
CA ARG A 38 -0.60 -3.21 -23.42
C ARG A 38 0.41 -4.28 -23.84
N GLN A 39 1.38 -4.59 -22.98
CA GLN A 39 2.42 -5.59 -23.26
C GLN A 39 1.89 -7.03 -23.23
N ASN A 40 0.85 -7.31 -22.46
CA ASN A 40 0.25 -8.64 -22.38
C ASN A 40 -0.93 -8.74 -23.34
N SER A 41 -0.94 -9.79 -24.22
CA SER A 41 -1.96 -9.97 -25.25
C SER A 41 -3.39 -10.04 -24.70
N THR A 42 -3.58 -10.71 -23.56
CA THR A 42 -4.89 -10.85 -22.92
C THR A 42 -5.41 -9.51 -22.39
N THR A 43 -4.55 -8.74 -21.70
CA THR A 43 -4.93 -7.45 -21.12
C THR A 43 -5.01 -6.34 -22.16
N LYS A 44 -4.27 -6.45 -23.27
CA LYS A 44 -4.39 -5.55 -24.41
C LYS A 44 -5.79 -5.63 -25.04
N SER A 45 -6.33 -6.84 -25.21
CA SER A 45 -7.70 -7.02 -25.69
C SER A 45 -8.73 -6.43 -24.71
N LEU A 46 -8.49 -6.56 -23.40
CA LEU A 46 -9.32 -5.92 -22.38
C LEU A 46 -9.37 -4.39 -22.56
N LEU A 47 -8.22 -3.73 -22.70
CA LEU A 47 -8.14 -2.27 -22.83
C LEU A 47 -8.88 -1.74 -24.07
N SER A 48 -8.83 -2.44 -25.20
CA SER A 48 -9.47 -2.00 -26.43
C SER A 48 -11.01 -1.91 -26.33
N THR A 49 -11.61 -2.73 -25.46
CA THR A 49 -13.06 -2.76 -25.23
C THR A 49 -13.49 -2.09 -23.92
N PHE A 50 -12.53 -1.76 -23.06
CA PHE A 50 -12.82 -1.14 -21.76
C PHE A 50 -13.36 0.28 -21.92
N ARG A 51 -14.39 0.63 -21.14
CA ARG A 51 -15.08 1.94 -21.19
C ARG A 51 -15.24 2.57 -19.82
N GLY A 52 -14.37 2.17 -18.86
CA GLY A 52 -14.38 2.65 -17.50
C GLY A 52 -13.25 3.65 -17.22
N PHE A 53 -12.82 3.67 -15.97
CA PHE A 53 -11.77 4.54 -15.48
C PHE A 53 -10.49 3.77 -15.23
N VAL A 54 -9.35 4.38 -15.56
CA VAL A 54 -8.02 3.87 -15.24
C VAL A 54 -7.33 4.85 -14.30
N SER A 55 -6.85 4.38 -13.16
CA SER A 55 -6.21 5.22 -12.15
C SER A 55 -5.29 4.43 -11.25
N PHE A 56 -4.56 5.13 -10.39
CA PHE A 56 -3.96 4.53 -9.20
C PHE A 56 -4.95 4.46 -8.04
N ARG A 57 -4.85 3.42 -7.21
CA ARG A 57 -5.60 3.28 -5.96
C ARG A 57 -5.58 4.55 -5.12
N ASN A 58 -4.40 5.18 -4.96
CA ASN A 58 -4.23 6.38 -4.15
C ASN A 58 -5.07 7.58 -4.62
N ASN A 59 -5.34 7.70 -5.92
CA ASN A 59 -6.20 8.73 -6.46
C ASN A 59 -7.65 8.49 -6.05
N LEU A 60 -8.11 7.25 -6.13
CA LEU A 60 -9.46 6.85 -5.72
C LEU A 60 -9.66 6.97 -4.21
N ASN A 61 -8.63 6.71 -3.40
CA ASN A 61 -8.67 6.92 -1.95
C ASN A 61 -9.09 8.35 -1.59
N LYS A 62 -8.60 9.35 -2.33
CA LYS A 62 -8.96 10.76 -2.12
C LYS A 62 -10.44 11.02 -2.42
N ILE A 63 -10.94 10.50 -3.53
CA ILE A 63 -12.36 10.62 -3.92
C ILE A 63 -13.26 9.97 -2.86
N LEU A 64 -12.98 8.74 -2.47
CA LEU A 64 -13.80 8.01 -1.50
C LEU A 64 -13.72 8.59 -0.08
N ALA A 65 -12.60 9.22 0.26
CA ALA A 65 -12.44 9.87 1.56
C ALA A 65 -13.09 11.26 1.64
N THR A 66 -13.50 11.86 0.52
CA THR A 66 -14.06 13.22 0.46
C THR A 66 -15.23 13.47 1.40
N PRO A 67 -16.19 12.56 1.61
CA PRO A 67 -17.29 12.79 2.55
C PRO A 67 -16.84 12.89 4.02
N TYR A 68 -15.65 12.42 4.34
CA TYR A 68 -15.14 12.27 5.70
C TYR A 68 -13.96 13.18 6.03
N LEU A 69 -13.23 13.64 5.01
CA LEU A 69 -11.99 14.41 5.14
C LEU A 69 -12.07 15.70 4.37
N ARG A 70 -11.47 16.77 4.91
CA ARG A 70 -11.46 18.11 4.29
C ARG A 70 -10.15 18.41 3.58
N ASN A 71 -9.54 17.40 2.95
CA ASN A 71 -8.30 17.60 2.22
C ASN A 71 -8.63 18.03 0.79
N GLU A 72 -8.05 19.14 0.35
CA GLU A 72 -8.15 19.59 -1.04
C GLU A 72 -7.29 18.71 -1.95
N TYR A 73 -7.76 18.46 -3.15
CA TYR A 73 -7.02 17.80 -4.21
C TYR A 73 -7.58 18.17 -5.58
N HIS A 74 -6.76 18.05 -6.59
CA HIS A 74 -7.15 18.28 -7.99
C HIS A 74 -6.94 16.99 -8.77
N ILE A 75 -7.94 16.65 -9.61
CA ILE A 75 -7.88 15.48 -10.49
C ILE A 75 -8.02 15.94 -11.93
N HIS A 76 -7.12 15.49 -12.79
CA HIS A 76 -7.26 15.56 -14.23
C HIS A 76 -7.98 14.31 -14.73
N ALA A 77 -9.09 14.50 -15.42
CA ALA A 77 -9.82 13.44 -16.11
C ALA A 77 -9.61 13.61 -17.62
N THR A 78 -8.97 12.65 -18.26
CA THR A 78 -8.68 12.70 -19.69
C THR A 78 -9.29 11.48 -20.37
N LYS A 79 -10.14 11.69 -21.37
CA LYS A 79 -10.66 10.62 -22.21
C LYS A 79 -9.61 10.24 -23.26
N THR A 80 -9.30 8.93 -23.34
CA THR A 80 -8.36 8.41 -24.33
C THR A 80 -9.01 8.13 -25.68
N GLU A 81 -8.20 7.92 -26.71
CA GLU A 81 -8.68 7.53 -28.04
C GLU A 81 -9.38 6.16 -28.01
N GLU A 82 -8.94 5.25 -27.16
CA GLU A 82 -9.56 3.95 -26.95
C GLU A 82 -10.91 4.03 -26.23
N GLY A 83 -11.26 5.19 -25.64
CA GLY A 83 -12.56 5.48 -25.07
C GLY A 83 -12.71 5.27 -23.56
N TRP A 84 -11.65 4.90 -22.84
CA TRP A 84 -11.62 4.91 -21.37
C TRP A 84 -11.15 6.26 -20.83
N ILE A 85 -11.35 6.50 -19.53
CA ILE A 85 -11.03 7.75 -18.86
C ILE A 85 -9.85 7.53 -17.91
N ARG A 86 -8.79 8.29 -18.12
CA ARG A 86 -7.64 8.39 -17.22
C ARG A 86 -7.96 9.38 -16.10
N LEU A 87 -7.69 9.00 -14.83
CA LEU A 87 -7.81 9.88 -13.68
C LEU A 87 -6.46 10.00 -12.99
N ASP A 88 -5.87 11.19 -13.04
CA ASP A 88 -4.60 11.53 -12.37
C ASP A 88 -4.81 12.63 -11.34
N VAL A 89 -4.23 12.45 -10.14
CA VAL A 89 -4.14 13.54 -9.17
C VAL A 89 -3.00 14.47 -9.56
N VAL A 90 -3.28 15.76 -9.56
CA VAL A 90 -2.23 16.77 -9.73
C VAL A 90 -1.35 16.76 -8.49
N LYS A 91 -0.09 16.36 -8.67
CA LYS A 91 0.91 16.42 -7.60
C LYS A 91 1.29 17.88 -7.37
N THR A 92 1.12 18.38 -6.16
CA THR A 92 1.70 19.65 -5.73
C THR A 92 3.09 19.36 -5.18
N PRO A 93 4.14 20.03 -5.67
CA PRO A 93 5.49 19.80 -5.19
C PRO A 93 5.73 20.52 -3.85
N ASP A 94 5.05 20.13 -2.80
CA ASP A 94 5.37 20.61 -1.46
C ASP A 94 6.53 19.78 -0.90
N PRO A 95 7.66 20.41 -0.57
CA PRO A 95 8.76 19.69 0.07
C PRO A 95 8.29 19.12 1.40
N LEU A 96 8.51 17.83 1.60
CA LEU A 96 8.18 17.18 2.86
C LEU A 96 9.03 17.79 3.99
N ASP A 97 8.39 18.14 5.10
CA ASP A 97 9.10 18.49 6.33
C ASP A 97 9.81 17.27 6.95
N ASP A 98 10.79 17.49 7.81
CA ASP A 98 11.56 16.42 8.45
C ASP A 98 10.68 15.43 9.23
N ARG A 99 9.59 15.91 9.83
CA ARG A 99 8.62 15.07 10.53
C ARG A 99 7.91 14.11 9.58
N SER A 100 7.48 14.58 8.43
CA SER A 100 6.83 13.77 7.40
C SER A 100 7.79 12.74 6.81
N ARG A 101 9.05 13.13 6.56
CA ARG A 101 10.11 12.20 6.12
C ARG A 101 10.34 11.08 7.12
N ARG A 102 10.42 11.39 8.42
CA ARG A 102 10.55 10.37 9.48
C ARG A 102 9.35 9.41 9.50
N PHE A 103 8.13 9.91 9.29
CA PHE A 103 6.95 9.06 9.26
C PHE A 103 6.93 8.14 8.04
N MET A 104 7.34 8.63 6.87
CA MET A 104 7.49 7.81 5.67
C MET A 104 8.54 6.73 5.88
N TYR A 105 9.72 7.11 6.40
CA TYR A 105 10.78 6.16 6.71
C TYR A 105 10.32 5.07 7.68
N MET A 106 9.66 5.44 8.79
CA MET A 106 9.14 4.46 9.74
C MET A 106 8.11 3.50 9.12
N GLY A 107 7.32 3.95 8.14
CA GLY A 107 6.43 3.10 7.36
C GLY A 107 7.21 2.06 6.57
N ARG A 108 8.18 2.50 5.76
CA ARG A 108 9.05 1.62 4.95
C ARG A 108 9.87 0.65 5.81
N ARG A 109 10.43 1.14 6.93
CA ARG A 109 11.15 0.27 7.85
C ARG A 109 10.26 -0.81 8.46
N PHE A 110 9.01 -0.47 8.75
CA PHE A 110 8.02 -1.44 9.21
C PHE A 110 7.73 -2.51 8.15
N GLU A 111 7.54 -2.13 6.90
CA GLU A 111 7.37 -3.05 5.78
C GLU A 111 8.57 -3.99 5.64
N GLU A 112 9.79 -3.47 5.70
CA GLU A 112 11.02 -4.26 5.62
C GLU A 112 11.13 -5.30 6.74
N ILE A 113 10.90 -4.90 7.99
CA ILE A 113 10.98 -5.83 9.12
C ILE A 113 9.84 -6.84 9.16
N CYS A 114 8.71 -6.55 8.48
CA CYS A 114 7.55 -7.43 8.36
C CYS A 114 7.60 -8.36 7.15
N THR A 115 8.60 -8.27 6.28
CA THR A 115 8.61 -9.01 5.02
C THR A 115 9.89 -9.83 4.82
N LYS A 116 9.74 -10.92 4.05
CA LYS A 116 10.85 -11.70 3.51
C LYS A 116 10.69 -11.75 1.99
N HIS A 117 11.74 -11.41 1.27
CA HIS A 117 11.75 -11.58 -0.19
C HIS A 117 12.02 -13.04 -0.56
N PRO A 118 11.37 -13.58 -1.61
CA PRO A 118 11.66 -14.91 -2.12
C PRO A 118 13.13 -15.01 -2.57
N PRO A 119 13.80 -16.18 -2.39
CA PRO A 119 15.23 -16.36 -2.70
C PRO A 119 15.58 -16.11 -4.17
N ASP A 120 14.65 -16.29 -5.11
CA ASP A 120 14.87 -16.07 -6.55
C ASP A 120 14.98 -14.58 -6.95
N THR A 121 14.76 -13.65 -6.01
CA THR A 121 14.93 -12.21 -6.25
C THR A 121 16.30 -11.68 -5.82
N GLN A 122 17.16 -12.54 -5.27
CA GLN A 122 18.54 -12.21 -4.95
C GLN A 122 19.41 -12.25 -6.23
N GLN A 123 19.39 -11.18 -7.01
CA GLN A 123 20.40 -10.94 -8.03
C GLN A 123 21.50 -10.08 -7.42
N ASN A 124 22.70 -10.70 -7.31
CA ASN A 124 24.00 -10.10 -7.05
C ASN A 124 24.08 -9.15 -5.82
N ASP A 125 24.44 -9.75 -4.67
CA ASP A 125 24.76 -9.06 -3.41
C ASP A 125 26.10 -8.26 -3.45
N ASP A 126 26.68 -8.03 -4.63
CA ASP A 126 28.00 -7.42 -4.76
C ASP A 126 27.99 -5.87 -4.85
N GLU A 127 26.81 -5.23 -4.82
CA GLU A 127 26.75 -3.79 -4.65
C GLU A 127 26.28 -3.46 -3.23
N ALA A 128 27.20 -2.93 -2.43
CA ALA A 128 26.98 -2.47 -1.06
C ALA A 128 26.11 -1.20 -1.02
N GLY A 129 24.83 -1.33 -1.39
CA GLY A 129 23.79 -0.36 -1.15
C GLY A 129 23.05 -0.70 0.14
N SER A 130 22.58 0.30 0.89
CA SER A 130 21.72 0.13 2.05
C SER A 130 20.52 -0.76 1.68
N SER A 131 20.10 -1.66 2.59
CA SER A 131 18.96 -2.58 2.36
C SER A 131 17.67 -1.86 1.94
N MET A 132 17.53 -0.60 2.34
CA MET A 132 16.40 0.28 2.02
C MET A 132 16.38 0.81 0.58
N GLU A 133 17.52 0.85 -0.13
CA GLU A 133 17.56 1.25 -1.55
C GLU A 133 17.01 0.17 -2.49
N LYS A 134 16.88 -1.08 -2.00
CA LYS A 134 16.40 -2.24 -2.78
C LYS A 134 14.90 -2.55 -2.57
N HIS A 135 14.13 -1.66 -1.94
CA HIS A 135 12.70 -1.89 -1.74
C HIS A 135 11.97 -1.92 -3.08
N ARG A 136 11.71 -3.13 -3.59
CA ARG A 136 10.94 -3.33 -4.84
C ARG A 136 9.46 -3.38 -4.50
N GLU A 137 8.74 -2.37 -4.91
CA GLU A 137 7.28 -2.32 -4.83
C GLU A 137 6.68 -3.39 -5.75
N HIS A 138 5.76 -4.18 -5.21
CA HIS A 138 5.01 -5.14 -5.99
C HIS A 138 3.68 -4.52 -6.45
N CYS A 139 3.64 -4.09 -7.69
CA CYS A 139 2.46 -3.48 -8.28
C CYS A 139 1.57 -4.51 -8.97
N VAL A 140 0.27 -4.39 -8.75
CA VAL A 140 -0.78 -5.16 -9.43
C VAL A 140 -1.76 -4.23 -10.12
N VAL A 141 -2.45 -4.74 -11.14
CA VAL A 141 -3.61 -4.05 -11.73
C VAL A 141 -4.84 -4.88 -11.43
N VAL A 142 -5.79 -4.28 -10.72
CA VAL A 142 -7.05 -4.93 -10.38
C VAL A 142 -8.21 -4.30 -11.12
N ARG A 143 -9.20 -5.13 -11.50
CA ARG A 143 -10.49 -4.66 -12.00
C ARG A 143 -11.43 -4.53 -10.81
N ALA A 144 -11.94 -3.33 -10.60
CA ALA A 144 -12.88 -3.02 -9.54
C ALA A 144 -14.17 -2.41 -10.12
N LYS A 145 -15.24 -2.37 -9.33
CA LYS A 145 -16.49 -1.73 -9.69
C LYS A 145 -17.01 -0.91 -8.52
N ILE A 146 -17.37 0.36 -8.79
CA ILE A 146 -18.03 1.23 -7.80
C ILE A 146 -19.34 1.70 -8.41
N GLY A 147 -20.47 1.27 -7.84
CA GLY A 147 -21.76 1.44 -8.47
C GLY A 147 -21.78 0.81 -9.88
N ASP A 148 -22.11 1.56 -10.90
CA ASP A 148 -22.11 1.12 -12.31
C ASP A 148 -20.79 1.40 -13.03
N HIS A 149 -19.81 1.98 -12.37
CA HIS A 149 -18.55 2.39 -12.98
C HIS A 149 -17.48 1.29 -12.81
N GLU A 150 -16.95 0.82 -13.92
CA GLU A 150 -15.82 -0.10 -13.95
C GLU A 150 -14.50 0.66 -13.87
N MET A 151 -13.52 0.06 -13.17
CA MET A 151 -12.20 0.64 -12.97
C MET A 151 -11.11 -0.38 -13.16
N LEU A 152 -9.99 0.07 -13.72
CA LEU A 152 -8.69 -0.61 -13.66
C LEU A 152 -7.77 0.20 -12.75
N LEU A 153 -7.37 -0.39 -11.64
CA LEU A 153 -6.60 0.29 -10.60
C LEU A 153 -5.22 -0.31 -10.47
N GLY A 154 -4.20 0.51 -10.71
CA GLY A 154 -2.84 0.19 -10.28
C GLY A 154 -2.72 0.34 -8.77
N ALA A 155 -2.18 -0.66 -8.11
CA ALA A 155 -1.98 -0.67 -6.67
C ALA A 155 -0.72 -1.42 -6.29
N GLU A 156 -0.05 -0.95 -5.27
CA GLU A 156 1.00 -1.64 -4.57
C GLU A 156 0.40 -2.63 -3.57
N ILE A 157 1.01 -3.80 -3.46
CA ILE A 157 0.71 -4.83 -2.47
C ILE A 157 1.95 -5.03 -1.60
N ASP A 158 1.82 -4.73 -0.32
CA ASP A 158 2.97 -4.74 0.60
C ASP A 158 3.51 -6.17 0.80
N CYS A 159 2.64 -7.14 1.02
CA CYS A 159 3.04 -8.55 1.13
C CYS A 159 1.86 -9.53 1.01
N ILE A 160 2.21 -10.83 1.04
CA ILE A 160 1.26 -11.94 1.16
C ILE A 160 1.55 -12.74 2.42
N GLY A 161 0.55 -13.38 2.96
CA GLY A 161 0.70 -14.27 4.11
C GLY A 161 -0.53 -15.14 4.33
N PRO A 162 -0.46 -16.10 5.27
CA PRO A 162 -1.53 -17.02 5.54
C PRO A 162 -2.77 -16.29 6.06
N ARG A 163 -3.92 -16.71 5.62
CA ARG A 163 -5.22 -16.27 6.15
C ARG A 163 -5.46 -16.96 7.49
N ARG A 164 -5.12 -16.29 8.59
CA ARG A 164 -5.46 -16.80 9.93
C ARG A 164 -6.94 -16.48 10.20
N ARG A 165 -7.74 -17.48 10.43
CA ARG A 165 -9.05 -17.31 11.05
C ARG A 165 -8.86 -17.33 12.56
N GLU A 166 -9.17 -16.21 13.21
CA GLU A 166 -9.38 -16.19 14.67
C GLU A 166 -10.76 -16.78 14.93
N GLU A 167 -10.83 -18.10 15.12
CA GLU A 167 -12.02 -18.72 15.69
C GLU A 167 -11.89 -18.64 17.21
N GLU A 168 -12.86 -17.99 17.85
CA GLU A 168 -12.95 -17.92 19.32
C GLU A 168 -13.00 -19.35 19.89
N GLY A 169 -11.92 -19.77 20.54
CA GLY A 169 -11.93 -20.92 21.47
C GLY A 169 -11.25 -22.22 21.04
N GLU A 170 -10.71 -22.34 19.83
CA GLU A 170 -9.87 -23.50 19.47
C GLU A 170 -8.52 -23.06 18.88
N GLU A 171 -7.45 -23.79 19.24
CA GLU A 171 -6.13 -23.60 18.64
C GLU A 171 -6.25 -23.51 17.12
N ALA A 172 -5.81 -22.40 16.54
CA ALA A 172 -5.89 -22.10 15.11
C ALA A 172 -5.11 -23.12 14.27
N THR A 173 -5.73 -24.27 13.97
CA THR A 173 -5.12 -25.43 13.29
C THR A 173 -5.64 -25.64 11.86
N ARG A 174 -6.35 -24.68 11.27
CA ARG A 174 -6.66 -24.74 9.85
C ARG A 174 -6.11 -23.51 9.13
N ASP A 175 -4.81 -23.58 8.87
CA ASP A 175 -4.19 -22.93 7.74
C ASP A 175 -4.75 -23.63 6.49
N ASP A 176 -5.73 -23.03 5.84
CA ASP A 176 -6.25 -23.52 4.56
C ASP A 176 -5.25 -23.35 3.42
N GLY A 177 -4.00 -22.96 3.74
CA GLY A 177 -2.88 -22.90 2.80
C GLY A 177 -2.99 -21.78 1.78
N GLU A 178 -4.04 -20.96 1.84
CA GLU A 178 -4.24 -19.86 0.92
C GLU A 178 -3.58 -18.57 1.45
N ASN A 179 -2.56 -18.10 0.74
CA ASN A 179 -1.99 -16.79 1.00
C ASN A 179 -2.92 -15.68 0.51
N VAL A 180 -3.14 -14.68 1.35
CA VAL A 180 -3.91 -13.49 1.04
C VAL A 180 -3.01 -12.25 1.00
N TRP A 181 -3.46 -11.23 0.32
CA TRP A 181 -2.81 -9.92 0.34
C TRP A 181 -2.94 -9.27 1.72
N ILE A 182 -1.86 -8.65 2.15
CA ILE A 182 -1.76 -7.97 3.43
C ILE A 182 -1.27 -6.54 3.19
N GLU A 183 -1.96 -5.58 3.77
CA GLU A 183 -1.56 -4.17 3.83
C GLU A 183 -0.84 -3.90 5.16
N LEU A 184 0.32 -3.29 5.12
CA LEU A 184 1.12 -2.95 6.30
C LEU A 184 0.98 -1.47 6.65
N LYS A 185 0.67 -1.17 7.89
CA LYS A 185 0.48 0.22 8.36
C LYS A 185 1.15 0.47 9.68
N THR A 186 1.58 1.71 9.92
CA THR A 186 2.07 2.14 11.22
C THR A 186 1.17 3.21 11.83
N SER A 187 1.02 3.15 13.14
CA SER A 187 0.33 4.17 13.92
C SER A 187 0.99 4.40 15.27
N VAL A 188 0.63 5.51 15.89
CA VAL A 188 1.02 5.79 17.29
C VAL A 188 0.26 4.83 18.20
N TYR A 189 0.96 4.28 19.19
CA TYR A 189 0.36 3.47 20.25
C TYR A 189 -0.66 4.31 21.04
N GLN A 190 -1.83 3.72 21.29
CA GLN A 190 -2.96 4.45 21.85
C GLN A 190 -3.00 4.28 23.36
N GLU A 191 -2.47 5.27 24.07
CA GLU A 191 -2.41 5.28 25.55
C GLU A 191 -3.68 5.84 26.21
N SER A 192 -4.58 6.45 25.42
CA SER A 192 -5.81 7.04 25.93
C SER A 192 -7.00 6.76 25.02
N GLU A 193 -8.20 6.78 25.60
CA GLU A 193 -9.47 6.64 24.88
C GLU A 193 -9.60 7.68 23.75
N ARG A 194 -9.18 8.92 23.98
CA ARG A 194 -9.20 9.97 22.95
C ARG A 194 -8.34 9.61 21.75
N GLN A 195 -7.16 9.02 21.97
CA GLN A 195 -6.29 8.57 20.88
C GLN A 195 -6.90 7.40 20.13
N ARG A 196 -7.55 6.46 20.83
CA ARG A 196 -8.26 5.33 20.23
C ARG A 196 -9.41 5.79 19.33
N ILE A 197 -10.24 6.69 19.82
CA ILE A 197 -11.34 7.27 19.03
C ILE A 197 -10.79 8.03 17.80
N SER A 198 -9.72 8.80 17.96
CA SER A 198 -9.09 9.51 16.86
C SER A 198 -8.53 8.56 15.80
N PHE A 199 -7.89 7.46 16.21
CA PHE A 199 -7.39 6.43 15.31
C PHE A 199 -8.54 5.79 14.52
N GLN A 200 -9.59 5.35 15.20
CA GLN A 200 -10.76 4.72 14.57
C GLN A 200 -11.42 5.66 13.57
N LYS A 201 -11.64 6.90 13.95
CA LYS A 201 -12.38 7.87 13.13
C LYS A 201 -11.60 8.32 11.88
N TYR A 202 -10.28 8.49 11.98
CA TYR A 202 -9.51 9.16 10.90
C TYR A 202 -8.51 8.23 10.20
N LYS A 203 -7.83 7.34 10.94
CA LYS A 203 -6.82 6.47 10.34
C LYS A 203 -7.41 5.16 9.83
N LEU A 204 -8.20 4.49 10.67
CA LEU A 204 -8.79 3.20 10.31
C LEU A 204 -9.69 3.32 9.08
N LEU A 205 -10.44 4.41 8.95
CA LEU A 205 -11.22 4.69 7.75
C LEU A 205 -10.33 4.75 6.49
N LYS A 206 -9.20 5.46 6.55
CA LYS A 206 -8.27 5.56 5.40
C LYS A 206 -7.68 4.19 5.05
N PHE A 207 -7.28 3.42 6.06
CA PHE A 207 -6.73 2.07 5.86
C PHE A 207 -7.76 1.16 5.21
N TRP A 208 -9.01 1.22 5.70
CA TRP A 208 -10.10 0.44 5.13
C TRP A 208 -10.41 0.80 3.67
N ILE A 209 -10.53 2.09 3.34
CA ILE A 209 -10.75 2.55 1.96
C ILE A 209 -9.66 2.01 1.03
N GLN A 210 -8.41 2.14 1.43
CA GLN A 210 -7.25 1.70 0.66
C GLN A 210 -7.28 0.19 0.39
N SER A 211 -7.58 -0.61 1.40
CA SER A 211 -7.65 -2.07 1.30
C SER A 211 -8.88 -2.55 0.54
N TYR A 212 -10.04 -1.94 0.79
CA TYR A 212 -11.31 -2.29 0.17
C TYR A 212 -11.29 -2.16 -1.35
N LEU A 213 -10.72 -1.08 -1.87
CA LEU A 213 -10.68 -0.79 -3.31
C LEU A 213 -10.02 -1.87 -4.15
N VAL A 214 -9.05 -2.57 -3.60
CA VAL A 214 -8.26 -3.59 -4.32
C VAL A 214 -8.46 -5.00 -3.75
N GLY A 215 -9.36 -5.15 -2.77
CA GLY A 215 -9.69 -6.45 -2.21
C GLY A 215 -8.61 -7.04 -1.31
N VAL A 216 -7.82 -6.19 -0.62
CA VAL A 216 -6.87 -6.65 0.41
C VAL A 216 -7.65 -6.98 1.68
N PRO A 217 -7.71 -8.27 2.09
CA PRO A 217 -8.58 -8.70 3.17
C PRO A 217 -7.99 -8.48 4.57
N LEU A 218 -6.68 -8.25 4.67
CA LEU A 218 -5.99 -8.19 5.94
C LEU A 218 -5.10 -6.95 6.04
N ILE A 219 -5.22 -6.23 7.14
CA ILE A 219 -4.35 -5.09 7.49
C ILE A 219 -3.57 -5.45 8.74
N LYS A 220 -2.25 -5.38 8.68
CA LYS A 220 -1.37 -5.50 9.85
C LYS A 220 -0.88 -4.12 10.25
N CYS A 221 -1.23 -3.68 11.46
CA CYS A 221 -0.88 -2.36 11.97
C CYS A 221 0.15 -2.45 13.07
N GLY A 222 1.34 -1.88 12.83
CA GLY A 222 2.39 -1.69 13.83
C GLY A 222 2.14 -0.45 14.67
N PHE A 223 1.86 -0.63 15.97
CA PHE A 223 1.69 0.46 16.91
C PHE A 223 3.02 0.80 17.56
N ARG A 224 3.44 2.05 17.46
CA ARG A 224 4.71 2.55 17.97
C ARG A 224 4.53 3.63 19.02
N LYS A 225 5.43 3.64 20.00
CA LYS A 225 5.63 4.77 20.91
C LYS A 225 6.92 5.45 20.50
N ASP A 226 6.81 6.73 20.10
CA ASP A 226 7.86 7.44 19.36
C ASP A 226 8.25 6.67 18.10
N HIS A 227 9.42 6.05 18.09
CA HIS A 227 9.94 5.23 17.00
C HIS A 227 10.05 3.73 17.33
N ILE A 228 9.69 3.32 18.55
CA ILE A 228 9.82 1.94 19.02
C ILE A 228 8.52 1.18 18.81
N LEU A 229 8.58 0.07 18.06
CA LEU A 229 7.46 -0.83 17.82
C LEU A 229 7.02 -1.51 19.13
N LYS A 230 5.76 -1.33 19.52
CA LYS A 230 5.19 -1.86 20.77
C LYS A 230 4.33 -3.09 20.52
N GLU A 231 3.54 -3.06 19.46
CA GLU A 231 2.51 -4.07 19.20
C GLU A 231 2.23 -4.16 17.70
N VAL A 232 1.81 -5.31 17.22
CA VAL A 232 1.28 -5.52 15.87
C VAL A 232 -0.04 -6.27 15.97
N CYS A 233 -1.08 -5.72 15.35
CA CYS A 233 -2.41 -6.35 15.26
C CYS A 233 -2.82 -6.56 13.81
#